data_51edd5aa58d350f2911ebe556a2e2802
#
_entry.id   51edd5aa58d350f2911ebe556a2e2802
#
_cell.length_a   1.000
_cell.length_b   1.000
_cell.length_c   1.000
_cell.angle_alpha   90.00
_cell.angle_beta   90.00
_cell.angle_gamma   90.00
#
_symmetry.space_group_name_H-M   'P 1'
#
loop_
_entity.id
_entity.type
_entity.pdbx_description
1 polymer ?
#
loop_
_entity_poly.entity_id
_entity_poly.type
_entity_poly.pdbx_seq_one_letter_code
_entity_poly.pdbx_strand_id
1 'polypeptide(L)'
;MKIALITVNTDNFDDVMPIPKQSVDFDFHCFTENNLPKFEMSKRLLSKYPKLMTHYLLPDYDIYVWIDGSIEITSEFFIEEIIKDLRDVKMAKHPERQTIGDEFNFVLDQMHVDNPYLLERYTIENIVRESLFINDGNLPLYACGIFARRNSPEVNRAFEQIWGQCQIFGNFDQPLFSLIEKLRLARFNSSS
;
A
#
# COMPACT_ATOMS: atom_id res chain seq x y z
N MET A 1 -6.27 -6.63 21.78
CA MET A 1 -5.70 -6.10 20.54
C MET A 1 -6.48 -6.71 19.40
N LYS A 2 -7.16 -5.88 18.62
CA LYS A 2 -7.91 -6.32 17.43
C LYS A 2 -7.10 -6.10 16.17
N ILE A 3 -6.97 -7.12 15.34
CA ILE A 3 -6.17 -7.09 14.11
C ILE A 3 -7.10 -7.30 12.93
N ALA A 4 -7.05 -6.42 11.94
CA ALA A 4 -7.70 -6.60 10.66
C ALA A 4 -6.66 -6.98 9.60
N LEU A 5 -6.82 -8.14 8.95
CA LEU A 5 -6.14 -8.48 7.71
C LEU A 5 -7.01 -8.03 6.54
N ILE A 6 -6.44 -7.23 5.66
CA ILE A 6 -7.20 -6.49 4.65
C ILE A 6 -6.63 -6.73 3.28
N THR A 7 -7.52 -7.00 2.34
CA THR A 7 -7.25 -6.99 0.91
C THR A 7 -8.37 -6.31 0.15
N VAL A 8 -8.16 -6.10 -1.13
CA VAL A 8 -9.15 -5.55 -2.06
C VAL A 8 -9.16 -6.35 -3.35
N ASN A 9 -10.34 -6.57 -3.89
CA ASN A 9 -10.52 -7.16 -5.21
C ASN A 9 -11.63 -6.42 -5.96
N THR A 10 -11.26 -5.29 -6.55
CA THR A 10 -12.15 -4.52 -7.43
C THR A 10 -12.07 -5.09 -8.85
N ASP A 11 -13.23 -5.20 -9.52
CA ASP A 11 -13.34 -5.71 -10.89
C ASP A 11 -12.93 -7.18 -11.07
N ASN A 12 -12.89 -7.95 -9.98
CA ASN A 12 -12.37 -9.33 -9.95
C ASN A 12 -10.98 -9.45 -10.58
N PHE A 13 -10.13 -8.46 -10.31
CA PHE A 13 -8.80 -8.37 -10.93
C PHE A 13 -7.85 -9.48 -10.44
N ASP A 14 -7.96 -9.86 -9.17
CA ASP A 14 -7.13 -10.90 -8.55
C ASP A 14 -7.96 -12.13 -8.19
N ASP A 15 -7.34 -13.31 -8.23
CA ASP A 15 -7.85 -14.51 -7.58
C ASP A 15 -7.42 -14.48 -6.11
N VAL A 16 -8.28 -13.94 -5.24
CA VAL A 16 -7.97 -13.82 -3.81
C VAL A 16 -7.74 -15.19 -3.19
N MET A 17 -6.50 -15.42 -2.74
CA MET A 17 -6.08 -16.68 -2.16
C MET A 17 -6.72 -16.93 -0.79
N PRO A 18 -7.04 -18.20 -0.44
CA PRO A 18 -7.50 -18.54 0.90
C PRO A 18 -6.46 -18.17 1.96
N ILE A 19 -6.93 -17.61 3.07
CA ILE A 19 -6.05 -17.29 4.20
C ILE A 19 -5.92 -18.53 5.09
N PRO A 20 -4.72 -19.09 5.28
CA PRO A 20 -4.52 -20.20 6.18
C PRO A 20 -4.76 -19.79 7.64
N LYS A 21 -5.09 -20.77 8.50
CA LYS A 21 -5.19 -20.52 9.94
C LYS A 21 -3.90 -19.87 10.44
N GLN A 22 -4.03 -18.81 11.23
CA GLN A 22 -2.89 -18.08 11.80
C GLN A 22 -2.71 -18.39 13.29
N SER A 23 -1.51 -18.18 13.81
CA SER A 23 -1.14 -18.36 15.24
C SER A 23 -1.82 -17.35 16.17
N VAL A 24 -2.30 -16.23 15.61
CA VAL A 24 -3.00 -15.16 16.35
C VAL A 24 -4.38 -14.92 15.77
N ASP A 25 -5.32 -14.44 16.60
CA ASP A 25 -6.66 -14.09 16.16
C ASP A 25 -6.65 -12.81 15.33
N PHE A 26 -7.44 -12.80 14.25
CA PHE A 26 -7.62 -11.67 13.35
C PHE A 26 -8.98 -11.76 12.66
N ASP A 27 -9.46 -10.62 12.15
CA ASP A 27 -10.61 -10.56 11.26
C ASP A 27 -10.13 -10.30 9.81
N PHE A 28 -10.64 -11.07 8.85
CA PHE A 28 -10.33 -10.90 7.44
C PHE A 28 -11.37 -10.05 6.74
N HIS A 29 -10.91 -9.02 6.03
CA HIS A 29 -11.75 -8.11 5.25
C HIS A 29 -11.26 -8.05 3.80
N CYS A 30 -12.07 -8.58 2.89
CA CYS A 30 -11.90 -8.40 1.45
C CYS A 30 -12.86 -7.32 0.96
N PHE A 31 -12.32 -6.19 0.52
CA PHE A 31 -13.12 -5.10 -0.04
C PHE A 31 -13.34 -5.29 -1.55
N THR A 32 -14.55 -4.96 -1.99
CA THR A 32 -14.97 -4.97 -3.39
C THR A 32 -15.81 -3.72 -3.66
N GLU A 33 -16.20 -3.48 -4.91
CA GLU A 33 -17.11 -2.38 -5.25
C GLU A 33 -18.46 -2.45 -4.50
N ASN A 34 -18.84 -3.64 -4.04
CA ASN A 34 -20.13 -3.86 -3.40
C ASN A 34 -20.16 -3.43 -1.93
N ASN A 35 -18.99 -3.43 -1.26
CA ASN A 35 -18.88 -3.09 0.16
C ASN A 35 -18.00 -1.85 0.44
N LEU A 36 -17.52 -1.17 -0.61
CA LEU A 36 -16.88 0.13 -0.51
C LEU A 36 -17.88 1.27 -0.67
N PRO A 37 -17.60 2.47 -0.12
CA PRO A 37 -18.37 3.66 -0.41
C PRO A 37 -18.41 3.94 -1.92
N LYS A 38 -19.55 4.46 -2.40
CA LYS A 38 -19.69 4.83 -3.82
C LYS A 38 -18.98 6.14 -4.09
N PHE A 39 -17.85 6.04 -4.76
CA PHE A 39 -17.07 7.18 -5.22
C PHE A 39 -17.08 7.27 -6.75
N GLU A 40 -17.11 8.49 -7.27
CA GLU A 40 -16.90 8.75 -8.69
C GLU A 40 -15.41 8.80 -9.02
N MET A 41 -14.77 7.64 -9.07
CA MET A 41 -13.34 7.49 -9.39
C MET A 41 -13.08 6.18 -10.14
N SER A 42 -11.89 6.06 -10.73
CA SER A 42 -11.50 4.81 -11.38
C SER A 42 -11.45 3.66 -10.38
N LYS A 43 -11.73 2.44 -10.85
CA LYS A 43 -11.67 1.23 -10.01
C LYS A 43 -10.29 1.01 -9.39
N ARG A 44 -9.24 1.39 -10.11
CA ARG A 44 -7.87 1.33 -9.62
C ARG A 44 -7.59 2.32 -8.49
N LEU A 45 -8.08 3.55 -8.60
CA LEU A 45 -7.98 4.50 -7.49
C LEU A 45 -8.86 4.04 -6.32
N LEU A 46 -10.06 3.52 -6.61
CA LEU A 46 -10.95 2.94 -5.60
C LEU A 46 -10.26 1.81 -4.81
N SER A 47 -9.45 0.96 -5.48
CA SER A 47 -8.71 -0.11 -4.80
C SER A 47 -7.66 0.40 -3.80
N LYS A 48 -7.18 1.63 -3.95
CA LYS A 48 -6.26 2.26 -2.98
C LYS A 48 -6.97 2.77 -1.73
N TYR A 49 -8.28 3.00 -1.79
CA TYR A 49 -9.03 3.54 -0.66
C TYR A 49 -8.97 2.62 0.57
N PRO A 50 -9.32 1.33 0.53
CA PRO A 50 -9.19 0.46 1.70
C PRO A 50 -7.74 0.26 2.15
N LYS A 51 -6.77 0.35 1.26
CA LYS A 51 -5.34 0.27 1.58
C LYS A 51 -4.88 1.46 2.43
N LEU A 52 -5.30 2.65 2.06
CA LEU A 52 -4.81 3.90 2.66
C LEU A 52 -5.75 4.43 3.74
N MET A 53 -7.06 4.30 3.52
CA MET A 53 -8.11 4.90 4.35
C MET A 53 -8.84 3.89 5.23
N THR A 54 -8.21 2.76 5.54
CA THR A 54 -8.77 1.67 6.35
C THR A 54 -9.39 2.13 7.65
N HIS A 55 -8.78 3.10 8.32
CA HIS A 55 -9.23 3.61 9.61
C HIS A 55 -10.62 4.27 9.58
N TYR A 56 -11.10 4.71 8.40
CA TYR A 56 -12.48 5.14 8.21
C TYR A 56 -13.45 3.98 7.98
N LEU A 57 -12.96 2.89 7.40
CA LEU A 57 -13.78 1.70 7.12
C LEU A 57 -13.89 0.79 8.33
N LEU A 58 -12.84 0.69 9.11
CA LEU A 58 -12.67 -0.24 10.23
C LEU A 58 -12.09 0.48 11.46
N PRO A 59 -12.81 1.47 12.07
CA PRO A 59 -12.25 2.32 13.11
C PRO A 59 -11.90 1.58 14.42
N ASP A 60 -12.52 0.43 14.67
CA ASP A 60 -12.45 -0.28 15.96
C ASP A 60 -11.29 -1.28 16.06
N TYR A 61 -10.36 -1.27 15.11
CA TYR A 61 -9.17 -2.12 15.11
C TYR A 61 -7.94 -1.38 15.60
N ASP A 62 -7.04 -2.10 16.27
CA ASP A 62 -5.78 -1.56 16.79
C ASP A 62 -4.67 -1.59 15.74
N ILE A 63 -4.68 -2.63 14.88
CA ILE A 63 -3.67 -2.88 13.86
C ILE A 63 -4.36 -3.27 12.55
N TYR A 64 -3.84 -2.72 11.46
CA TYR A 64 -4.19 -3.09 10.10
C TYR A 64 -3.01 -3.79 9.43
N VAL A 65 -3.25 -4.98 8.89
CA VAL A 65 -2.31 -5.72 8.05
C VAL A 65 -2.86 -5.69 6.64
N TRP A 66 -2.13 -5.11 5.72
CA TRP A 66 -2.47 -5.07 4.30
C TRP A 66 -1.76 -6.18 3.53
N ILE A 67 -2.46 -6.80 2.60
CA ILE A 67 -1.92 -7.73 1.62
C ILE A 67 -2.59 -7.49 0.27
N ASP A 68 -1.80 -7.36 -0.80
CA ASP A 68 -2.34 -7.30 -2.16
C ASP A 68 -2.99 -8.63 -2.54
N GLY A 69 -4.09 -8.61 -3.30
CA GLY A 69 -4.92 -9.79 -3.59
C GLY A 69 -4.20 -10.94 -4.30
N SER A 70 -3.14 -10.64 -5.03
CA SER A 70 -2.31 -11.63 -5.74
C SER A 70 -1.29 -12.36 -4.85
N ILE A 71 -1.16 -11.99 -3.58
CA ILE A 71 -0.14 -12.56 -2.67
C ILE A 71 -0.74 -13.69 -1.84
N GLU A 72 -0.09 -14.85 -1.87
CA GLU A 72 -0.45 -16.02 -1.06
C GLU A 72 0.28 -16.00 0.28
N ILE A 73 -0.48 -16.19 1.37
CA ILE A 73 0.08 -16.42 2.71
C ILE A 73 0.30 -17.92 2.88
N THR A 74 1.56 -18.34 3.06
CA THR A 74 1.92 -19.75 3.25
C THR A 74 2.27 -20.11 4.70
N SER A 75 2.60 -19.11 5.54
CA SER A 75 2.98 -19.32 6.94
C SER A 75 1.80 -19.10 7.89
N GLU A 76 1.63 -19.99 8.86
CA GLU A 76 0.70 -19.81 9.98
C GLU A 76 1.13 -18.72 10.97
N PHE A 77 2.37 -18.27 10.89
CA PHE A 77 2.95 -17.21 11.74
C PHE A 77 3.01 -15.84 11.06
N PHE A 78 2.49 -15.72 9.84
CA PHE A 78 2.62 -14.50 9.04
C PHE A 78 2.15 -13.24 9.77
N ILE A 79 0.94 -13.29 10.37
CA ILE A 79 0.41 -12.11 11.09
C ILE A 79 1.22 -11.81 12.32
N GLU A 80 1.62 -12.83 13.10
CA GLU A 80 2.46 -12.65 14.28
C GLU A 80 3.81 -12.02 13.91
N GLU A 81 4.46 -12.49 12.84
CA GLU A 81 5.76 -12.00 12.39
C GLU A 81 5.69 -10.55 11.88
N ILE A 82 4.64 -10.21 11.12
CA ILE A 82 4.52 -8.86 10.57
C ILE A 82 4.19 -7.82 11.65
N ILE A 83 3.45 -8.19 12.70
CA ILE A 83 3.13 -7.28 13.80
C ILE A 83 4.18 -7.27 14.92
N LYS A 84 5.10 -8.26 14.95
CA LYS A 84 6.17 -8.31 15.92
C LYS A 84 7.03 -7.05 15.84
N ASP A 85 7.28 -6.44 16.99
CA ASP A 85 8.03 -5.17 17.11
C ASP A 85 7.48 -4.00 16.29
N LEU A 86 6.20 -4.06 15.87
CA LEU A 86 5.55 -2.99 15.14
C LEU A 86 5.57 -1.70 15.95
N ARG A 87 6.25 -0.68 15.42
CA ARG A 87 6.19 0.69 15.95
C ARG A 87 4.95 1.40 15.43
N ASP A 88 5.07 2.10 14.33
CA ASP A 88 3.95 2.80 13.67
C ASP A 88 3.55 2.09 12.36
N VAL A 89 4.53 1.87 11.49
CA VAL A 89 4.39 1.14 10.21
C VAL A 89 5.55 0.16 10.07
N LYS A 90 5.25 -1.06 9.63
CA LYS A 90 6.25 -2.06 9.27
C LYS A 90 6.05 -2.49 7.83
N MET A 91 7.09 -2.36 7.03
CA MET A 91 7.09 -2.60 5.60
C MET A 91 8.45 -3.13 5.16
N ALA A 92 8.47 -4.07 4.22
CA ALA A 92 9.72 -4.57 3.66
C ALA A 92 10.30 -3.56 2.66
N LYS A 93 11.62 -3.51 2.54
CA LYS A 93 12.27 -2.83 1.42
C LYS A 93 11.94 -3.57 0.13
N HIS A 94 11.91 -2.84 -0.99
CA HIS A 94 11.66 -3.47 -2.27
C HIS A 94 12.83 -4.42 -2.62
N PRO A 95 12.54 -5.68 -3.03
CA PRO A 95 13.59 -6.70 -3.20
C PRO A 95 14.53 -6.42 -4.38
N GLU A 96 14.05 -5.78 -5.44
CA GLU A 96 14.79 -5.58 -6.69
C GLU A 96 15.26 -4.15 -6.89
N ARG A 97 14.49 -3.16 -6.47
CA ARG A 97 14.77 -1.73 -6.62
C ARG A 97 14.96 -1.10 -5.25
N GLN A 98 16.06 -0.39 -5.08
CA GLN A 98 16.45 0.10 -3.75
C GLN A 98 15.95 1.50 -3.46
N THR A 99 15.78 2.31 -4.50
CA THR A 99 15.46 3.72 -4.37
C THR A 99 14.21 4.09 -5.16
N ILE A 100 13.62 5.24 -4.81
CA ILE A 100 12.53 5.84 -5.59
C ILE A 100 12.98 6.14 -7.02
N GLY A 101 14.22 6.58 -7.20
CA GLY A 101 14.80 6.84 -8.52
C GLY A 101 14.81 5.58 -9.39
N ASP A 102 15.19 4.45 -8.82
CA ASP A 102 15.15 3.16 -9.53
C ASP A 102 13.73 2.80 -9.97
N GLU A 103 12.74 3.06 -9.12
CA GLU A 103 11.34 2.81 -9.44
C GLU A 103 10.82 3.70 -10.56
N PHE A 104 11.08 5.00 -10.52
CA PHE A 104 10.68 5.91 -11.58
C PHE A 104 11.33 5.54 -12.92
N ASN A 105 12.63 5.22 -12.94
CA ASN A 105 13.32 4.78 -14.12
C ASN A 105 12.70 3.49 -14.67
N PHE A 106 12.47 2.50 -13.83
CA PHE A 106 11.83 1.24 -14.23
C PHE A 106 10.45 1.48 -14.84
N VAL A 107 9.58 2.28 -14.20
CA VAL A 107 8.24 2.54 -14.71
C VAL A 107 8.31 3.28 -16.07
N LEU A 108 9.18 4.28 -16.20
CA LEU A 108 9.34 5.02 -17.45
C LEU A 108 9.86 4.12 -18.57
N ASP A 109 10.85 3.26 -18.29
CA ASP A 109 11.38 2.29 -19.27
C ASP A 109 10.29 1.31 -19.73
N GLN A 110 9.47 0.81 -18.82
CA GLN A 110 8.36 -0.08 -19.15
C GLN A 110 7.25 0.63 -19.93
N MET A 111 7.01 1.92 -19.68
CA MET A 111 6.05 2.72 -20.45
C MET A 111 6.56 3.00 -21.86
N HIS A 112 7.87 3.19 -22.04
CA HIS A 112 8.49 3.36 -23.36
C HIS A 112 8.39 2.12 -24.26
N VAL A 113 8.28 0.94 -23.69
CA VAL A 113 8.06 -0.30 -24.44
C VAL A 113 6.59 -0.68 -24.55
N ASP A 114 5.70 0.30 -24.38
CA ASP A 114 4.24 0.15 -24.51
C ASP A 114 3.65 -0.97 -23.63
N ASN A 115 4.11 -1.08 -22.38
CA ASN A 115 3.56 -2.04 -21.44
C ASN A 115 2.09 -1.70 -21.11
N PRO A 116 1.11 -2.47 -21.59
CA PRO A 116 -0.31 -2.12 -21.45
C PRO A 116 -0.75 -1.99 -20.01
N TYR A 117 -0.19 -2.82 -19.12
CA TYR A 117 -0.51 -2.81 -17.69
C TYR A 117 -0.14 -1.48 -17.02
N LEU A 118 0.99 -0.87 -17.42
CA LEU A 118 1.40 0.42 -16.89
C LEU A 118 0.68 1.58 -17.57
N LEU A 119 0.45 1.51 -18.89
CA LEU A 119 -0.26 2.54 -19.63
C LEU A 119 -1.72 2.73 -19.17
N GLU A 120 -2.36 1.66 -18.70
CA GLU A 120 -3.68 1.77 -18.07
C GLU A 120 -3.65 2.49 -16.71
N ARG A 121 -2.51 2.49 -16.03
CA ARG A 121 -2.39 2.96 -14.65
C ARG A 121 -1.82 4.35 -14.55
N TYR A 122 -0.88 4.71 -15.42
CA TYR A 122 -0.08 5.92 -15.33
C TYR A 122 0.01 6.64 -16.66
N THR A 123 0.23 7.94 -16.58
CA THR A 123 0.73 8.72 -17.70
C THR A 123 2.17 9.16 -17.41
N ILE A 124 2.98 9.32 -18.43
CA ILE A 124 4.36 9.81 -18.28
C ILE A 124 4.34 11.17 -17.55
N GLU A 125 3.38 12.03 -17.88
CA GLU A 125 3.23 13.32 -17.21
C GLU A 125 3.03 13.18 -15.70
N ASN A 126 2.15 12.28 -15.25
CA ASN A 126 1.90 12.04 -13.82
C ASN A 126 3.14 11.52 -13.12
N ILE A 127 3.87 10.59 -13.72
CA ILE A 127 5.12 10.05 -13.15
C ILE A 127 6.18 11.15 -13.02
N VAL A 128 6.36 11.98 -14.05
CA VAL A 128 7.31 13.10 -13.99
C VAL A 128 6.90 14.12 -12.95
N ARG A 129 5.63 14.49 -12.86
CA ARG A 129 5.12 15.43 -11.84
C ARG A 129 5.34 14.90 -10.43
N GLU A 130 5.09 13.61 -10.20
CA GLU A 130 5.29 12.96 -8.91
C GLU A 130 6.79 12.92 -8.55
N SER A 131 7.67 12.58 -9.50
CA SER A 131 9.12 12.57 -9.27
C SER A 131 9.64 13.97 -8.89
N LEU A 132 9.13 15.03 -9.54
CA LEU A 132 9.46 16.41 -9.20
C LEU A 132 8.92 16.82 -7.82
N PHE A 133 7.74 16.35 -7.45
CA PHE A 133 7.16 16.58 -6.13
C PHE A 133 7.99 15.93 -5.02
N ILE A 134 8.40 14.69 -5.19
CA ILE A 134 9.23 13.97 -4.22
C ILE A 134 10.62 14.60 -4.12
N ASN A 135 11.21 15.01 -5.25
CA ASN A 135 12.49 15.70 -5.38
C ASN A 135 13.65 15.07 -4.58
N ASP A 136 13.63 13.75 -4.42
CA ASP A 136 14.69 12.99 -3.75
C ASP A 136 14.67 11.53 -4.20
N GLY A 137 15.35 11.28 -5.31
CA GLY A 137 15.42 9.93 -5.89
C GLY A 137 16.19 8.90 -5.05
N ASN A 138 16.93 9.33 -4.01
CA ASN A 138 17.73 8.44 -3.16
C ASN A 138 16.96 7.87 -1.96
N LEU A 139 15.72 8.29 -1.76
CA LEU A 139 14.89 7.71 -0.70
C LEU A 139 14.70 6.21 -0.91
N PRO A 140 14.72 5.41 0.18
CA PRO A 140 14.53 3.97 0.07
C PRO A 140 13.15 3.63 -0.52
N LEU A 141 13.09 2.62 -1.36
CA LEU A 141 11.84 2.12 -1.90
C LEU A 141 11.32 0.97 -1.03
N TYR A 142 10.03 1.03 -0.71
CA TYR A 142 9.34 0.01 0.06
C TYR A 142 8.42 -0.84 -0.82
N ALA A 143 8.29 -2.12 -0.50
CA ALA A 143 7.34 -3.03 -1.14
C ALA A 143 5.96 -2.84 -0.52
N CYS A 144 5.05 -2.20 -1.25
CA CYS A 144 3.73 -1.83 -0.74
C CYS A 144 2.67 -2.94 -0.83
N GLY A 145 3.05 -4.12 -1.32
CA GLY A 145 2.14 -5.27 -1.42
C GLY A 145 1.78 -5.89 -0.07
N ILE A 146 2.67 -5.75 0.93
CA ILE A 146 2.45 -6.24 2.30
C ILE A 146 2.97 -5.18 3.28
N PHE A 147 2.14 -4.80 4.25
CA PHE A 147 2.58 -3.98 5.39
C PHE A 147 1.64 -4.13 6.59
N ALA A 148 2.16 -3.76 7.77
CA ALA A 148 1.34 -3.57 8.96
C ALA A 148 1.44 -2.12 9.45
N ARG A 149 0.36 -1.58 10.00
CA ARG A 149 0.33 -0.26 10.62
C ARG A 149 -0.57 -0.22 11.86
N ARG A 150 -0.22 0.64 12.81
CA ARG A 150 -1.08 0.94 13.94
C ARG A 150 -2.22 1.87 13.55
N ASN A 151 -3.35 1.72 14.23
CA ASN A 151 -4.42 2.69 14.17
C ASN A 151 -4.13 3.79 15.22
N SER A 152 -3.38 4.81 14.82
CA SER A 152 -3.16 5.99 15.66
C SER A 152 -3.38 7.26 14.85
N PRO A 153 -3.74 8.39 15.50
CA PRO A 153 -3.99 9.65 14.79
C PRO A 153 -2.81 10.10 13.92
N GLU A 154 -1.58 9.87 14.35
CA GLU A 154 -0.36 10.23 13.61
C GLU A 154 -0.19 9.40 12.36
N VAL A 155 -0.33 8.06 12.50
CA VAL A 155 -0.25 7.13 11.38
C VAL A 155 -1.39 7.37 10.39
N ASN A 156 -2.60 7.56 10.89
CA ASN A 156 -3.76 7.80 10.03
C ASN A 156 -3.57 9.07 9.18
N ARG A 157 -3.14 10.19 9.78
CA ARG A 157 -2.82 11.41 9.02
C ARG A 157 -1.75 11.21 7.95
N ALA A 158 -0.73 10.40 8.21
CA ALA A 158 0.29 10.08 7.21
C ALA A 158 -0.31 9.35 6.00
N PHE A 159 -1.19 8.37 6.25
CA PHE A 159 -1.88 7.64 5.19
C PHE A 159 -2.91 8.49 4.45
N GLU A 160 -3.60 9.42 5.12
CA GLU A 160 -4.47 10.42 4.49
C GLU A 160 -3.69 11.32 3.52
N GLN A 161 -2.46 11.68 3.86
CA GLN A 161 -1.60 12.47 2.95
C GLN A 161 -1.22 11.66 1.72
N ILE A 162 -0.84 10.38 1.85
CA ILE A 162 -0.60 9.51 0.68
C ILE A 162 -1.87 9.44 -0.18
N TRP A 163 -3.03 9.23 0.43
CA TRP A 163 -4.29 9.19 -0.30
C TRP A 163 -4.53 10.48 -1.09
N GLY A 164 -4.33 11.64 -0.46
CA GLY A 164 -4.43 12.94 -1.14
C GLY A 164 -3.50 13.04 -2.34
N GLN A 165 -2.25 12.56 -2.23
CA GLN A 165 -1.29 12.56 -3.34
C GLN A 165 -1.69 11.57 -4.43
N CYS A 166 -2.21 10.39 -4.09
CA CYS A 166 -2.73 9.43 -5.08
C CYS A 166 -3.86 10.03 -5.93
N GLN A 167 -4.68 10.88 -5.36
CA GLN A 167 -5.73 11.58 -6.11
C GLN A 167 -5.17 12.64 -7.08
N ILE A 168 -4.00 13.21 -6.80
CA ILE A 168 -3.35 14.23 -7.63
C ILE A 168 -2.50 13.61 -8.73
N PHE A 169 -1.70 12.59 -8.40
CA PHE A 169 -0.73 11.99 -9.31
C PHE A 169 -1.21 10.67 -9.95
N GLY A 170 -2.38 10.17 -9.54
CA GLY A 170 -2.90 8.89 -9.99
C GLY A 170 -2.56 7.75 -9.02
N ASN A 171 -2.51 6.53 -9.51
CA ASN A 171 -2.52 5.33 -8.67
C ASN A 171 -1.13 4.87 -8.18
N PHE A 172 -0.09 5.66 -8.35
CA PHE A 172 1.28 5.27 -8.03
C PHE A 172 1.60 5.58 -6.57
N ASP A 173 1.15 4.71 -5.67
CA ASP A 173 1.30 4.89 -4.22
C ASP A 173 2.69 4.52 -3.69
N GLN A 174 3.43 3.65 -4.37
CA GLN A 174 4.66 3.06 -3.85
C GLN A 174 5.76 4.09 -3.50
N PRO A 175 6.12 5.07 -4.35
CA PRO A 175 7.09 6.08 -3.99
C PRO A 175 6.63 6.98 -2.82
N LEU A 176 5.32 7.18 -2.69
CA LEU A 176 4.75 8.06 -1.66
C LEU A 176 4.94 7.53 -0.23
N PHE A 177 5.05 6.21 -0.05
CA PHE A 177 5.33 5.63 1.26
C PHE A 177 6.69 6.05 1.82
N SER A 178 7.68 6.25 0.95
CA SER A 178 9.00 6.71 1.37
C SER A 178 9.00 8.16 1.89
N LEU A 179 8.03 8.97 1.45
CA LEU A 179 7.85 10.33 1.98
C LEU A 179 7.37 10.34 3.44
N ILE A 180 6.61 9.35 3.86
CA ILE A 180 6.17 9.26 5.26
C ILE A 180 7.37 9.21 6.20
N GLU A 181 8.37 8.39 5.86
CA GLU A 181 9.61 8.29 6.63
C GLU A 181 10.41 9.60 6.58
N LYS A 182 10.63 10.15 5.38
CA LYS A 182 11.37 11.41 5.17
C LYS A 182 10.77 12.55 5.98
N LEU A 183 9.46 12.70 5.96
CA LEU A 183 8.75 13.76 6.67
C LEU A 183 8.56 13.46 8.16
N ARG A 184 9.05 12.31 8.64
CA ARG A 184 8.89 11.84 10.02
C ARG A 184 7.44 11.82 10.50
N LEU A 185 6.52 11.56 9.58
CA LEU A 185 5.09 11.49 9.87
C LEU A 185 4.71 10.23 10.62
N ALA A 186 5.50 9.15 10.45
CA ALA A 186 5.39 7.90 11.20
C ALA A 186 6.77 7.22 11.30
N ARG A 187 6.94 6.32 12.28
CA ARG A 187 8.17 5.56 12.48
C ARG A 187 8.08 4.23 11.74
N PHE A 188 8.96 4.03 10.80
CA PHE A 188 9.05 2.78 10.04
C PHE A 188 9.94 1.75 10.73
N ASN A 189 9.51 0.49 10.67
CA ASN A 189 10.38 -0.65 10.87
C ASN A 189 10.61 -1.28 9.50
N SER A 190 11.86 -1.33 9.04
CA SER A 190 12.21 -2.18 7.90
C SER A 190 12.40 -3.61 8.38
N SER A 191 11.61 -4.55 7.88
CA SER A 191 11.96 -5.96 7.95
C SER A 191 13.10 -6.23 6.96
N SER A 192 14.19 -6.80 7.47
CA SER A 192 15.26 -7.35 6.66
C SER A 192 14.79 -8.58 5.91
#